data_90c29ed089766bff3b44412099ee62b5
#
_entry.id   90c29ed089766bff3b44412099ee62b5
#
_cell.length_a   1.000
_cell.length_b   1.000
_cell.length_c   1.000
_cell.angle_alpha   90.00
_cell.angle_beta   90.00
_cell.angle_gamma   90.00
#
_symmetry.space_group_name_H-M   'P 1'
#
loop_
_entity.id
_entity.type
_entity.pdbx_description
1 polymer ?
#
loop_
_entity_poly.entity_id
_entity_poly.type
_entity_poly.pdbx_seq_one_letter_code
_entity_poly.pdbx_strand_id
1 'polypeptide(L)'
;MDRFDVVLWDVDGTLLDFLAAEKAAIQSLFQEFGLGRCTDGMLARYSEINREYWRKLERGEMSKQQILVKRFEDFFREEGLDVLLGEAFNAAYQVRLGDTIVFCDDSKALVESLRGKVRQYVVSNGTVTAQTKKLRRSGFDQLMDGVFLSEELGYEKPAIEFFDQVFQ
;
A
#
# COMPACT_ATOMS: atom_id res chain seq x y z
N MET A 1 22.51 -12.52 23.71
CA MET A 1 21.98 -11.73 22.60
C MET A 1 20.89 -12.58 21.97
N ASP A 2 19.64 -12.20 22.15
CA ASP A 2 18.53 -12.92 21.59
C ASP A 2 18.64 -12.89 20.06
N ARG A 3 18.71 -14.04 19.44
CA ARG A 3 18.86 -14.20 18.01
C ARG A 3 17.44 -14.33 17.41
N PHE A 4 17.06 -13.38 16.58
CA PHE A 4 15.84 -13.52 15.80
C PHE A 4 16.07 -14.47 14.64
N ASP A 5 15.14 -15.41 14.44
CA ASP A 5 15.18 -16.38 13.34
C ASP A 5 14.29 -15.95 12.16
N VAL A 6 13.34 -15.05 12.41
CA VAL A 6 12.34 -14.58 11.44
C VAL A 6 12.18 -13.06 11.54
N VAL A 7 12.07 -12.40 10.40
CA VAL A 7 11.69 -10.98 10.28
C VAL A 7 10.45 -10.87 9.41
N LEU A 8 9.44 -10.16 9.92
CA LEU A 8 8.23 -9.81 9.17
C LEU A 8 8.33 -8.33 8.78
N TRP A 9 8.35 -8.07 7.47
CA TRP A 9 8.48 -6.74 6.90
C TRP A 9 7.12 -6.17 6.48
N ASP A 10 6.78 -4.99 6.98
CA ASP A 10 5.78 -4.15 6.32
C ASP A 10 6.39 -3.53 5.06
N VAL A 11 5.57 -3.14 4.09
CA VAL A 11 6.04 -2.58 2.81
C VAL A 11 5.96 -1.06 2.81
N ASP A 12 4.74 -0.53 2.92
CA ASP A 12 4.46 0.89 2.71
C ASP A 12 4.91 1.75 3.88
N GLY A 13 5.85 2.65 3.65
CA GLY A 13 6.47 3.47 4.69
C GLY A 13 7.56 2.76 5.50
N THR A 14 7.89 1.51 5.16
CA THR A 14 8.95 0.72 5.80
C THR A 14 10.02 0.32 4.81
N LEU A 15 9.68 -0.43 3.78
CA LEU A 15 10.60 -0.83 2.71
C LEU A 15 10.56 0.15 1.53
N LEU A 16 9.38 0.63 1.18
CA LEU A 16 9.13 1.53 0.05
C LEU A 16 8.40 2.79 0.51
N ASP A 17 8.79 3.94 -0.06
CA ASP A 17 8.15 5.23 0.18
C ASP A 17 6.78 5.28 -0.50
N PHE A 18 5.74 5.06 0.30
CA PHE A 18 4.36 5.07 -0.15
C PHE A 18 3.93 6.47 -0.65
N LEU A 19 4.32 7.54 0.04
CA LEU A 19 3.89 8.88 -0.31
C LEU A 19 4.43 9.33 -1.66
N ALA A 20 5.65 8.94 -2.02
CA ALA A 20 6.21 9.18 -3.34
C ALA A 20 5.42 8.45 -4.43
N ALA A 21 5.05 7.19 -4.22
CA ALA A 21 4.22 6.42 -5.14
C ALA A 21 2.80 6.97 -5.27
N GLU A 22 2.17 7.35 -4.15
CA GLU A 22 0.84 7.97 -4.09
C GLU A 22 0.80 9.26 -4.90
N LYS A 23 1.75 10.17 -4.65
CA LYS A 23 1.85 11.46 -5.36
C LYS A 23 1.96 11.25 -6.87
N ALA A 24 2.90 10.43 -7.30
CA ALA A 24 3.13 10.16 -8.72
C ALA A 24 1.90 9.52 -9.39
N ALA A 25 1.26 8.56 -8.73
CA ALA A 25 0.08 7.89 -9.24
C ALA A 25 -1.09 8.87 -9.42
N ILE A 26 -1.41 9.67 -8.40
CA ILE A 26 -2.54 10.62 -8.47
C ILE A 26 -2.31 11.69 -9.52
N GLN A 27 -1.11 12.27 -9.59
CA GLN A 27 -0.79 13.29 -10.59
C GLN A 27 -0.92 12.74 -12.01
N SER A 28 -0.41 11.54 -12.27
CA SER A 28 -0.52 10.85 -13.55
C SER A 28 -1.99 10.57 -13.93
N LEU A 29 -2.78 10.07 -12.98
CA LEU A 29 -4.18 9.74 -13.21
C LEU A 29 -5.07 10.97 -13.39
N PHE A 30 -4.76 12.10 -12.75
CA PHE A 30 -5.46 13.36 -13.01
C PHE A 30 -5.35 13.77 -14.49
N GLN A 31 -4.16 13.59 -15.07
CA GLN A 31 -3.96 13.84 -16.51
C GLN A 31 -4.73 12.83 -17.37
N GLU A 32 -4.64 11.56 -17.04
CA GLU A 32 -5.30 10.47 -17.79
C GLU A 32 -6.83 10.59 -17.77
N PHE A 33 -7.41 10.96 -16.62
CA PHE A 33 -8.86 11.15 -16.46
C PHE A 33 -9.35 12.55 -16.86
N GLY A 34 -8.47 13.44 -17.31
CA GLY A 34 -8.84 14.80 -17.72
C GLY A 34 -9.35 15.67 -16.57
N LEU A 35 -8.89 15.47 -15.35
CA LEU A 35 -9.33 16.16 -14.14
C LEU A 35 -8.59 17.50 -13.88
N GLY A 36 -7.71 17.89 -14.79
CA GLY A 36 -6.89 19.07 -14.64
C GLY A 36 -5.64 18.84 -13.79
N ARG A 37 -5.10 19.93 -13.22
CA ARG A 37 -3.89 19.86 -12.40
C ARG A 37 -4.21 19.43 -10.98
N CYS A 38 -3.55 18.36 -10.52
CA CYS A 38 -3.54 18.02 -9.11
C CYS A 38 -2.50 18.87 -8.37
N THR A 39 -2.95 19.73 -7.47
CA THR A 39 -2.07 20.60 -6.68
C THR A 39 -1.50 19.88 -5.47
N ASP A 40 -0.43 20.41 -4.86
CA ASP A 40 0.13 19.85 -3.61
C ASP A 40 -0.88 19.91 -2.46
N GLY A 41 -1.75 20.93 -2.42
CA GLY A 41 -2.83 21.01 -1.44
C GLY A 41 -3.87 19.89 -1.60
N MET A 42 -4.26 19.58 -2.83
CA MET A 42 -5.14 18.44 -3.14
C MET A 42 -4.51 17.12 -2.75
N LEU A 43 -3.22 16.92 -3.02
CA LEU A 43 -2.48 15.72 -2.61
C LEU A 43 -2.43 15.55 -1.09
N ALA A 44 -2.13 16.64 -0.36
CA ALA A 44 -2.11 16.63 1.09
C ALA A 44 -3.49 16.25 1.65
N ARG A 45 -4.56 16.83 1.09
CA ARG A 45 -5.93 16.51 1.50
C ARG A 45 -6.31 15.06 1.22
N TYR A 46 -5.97 14.56 0.04
CA TYR A 46 -6.17 13.15 -0.27
C TYR A 46 -5.45 12.22 0.71
N SER A 47 -4.18 12.52 1.04
CA SER A 47 -3.41 11.71 2.00
C SER A 47 -4.06 11.66 3.39
N GLU A 48 -4.67 12.77 3.84
CA GLU A 48 -5.43 12.80 5.10
C GLU A 48 -6.66 11.89 5.03
N ILE A 49 -7.47 12.02 3.97
CA ILE A 49 -8.66 11.18 3.74
C ILE A 49 -8.26 9.72 3.68
N ASN A 50 -7.23 9.39 2.89
CA ASN A 50 -6.72 8.03 2.74
C ASN A 50 -6.31 7.42 4.08
N ARG A 51 -5.55 8.15 4.88
CA ARG A 51 -5.09 7.71 6.21
C ARG A 51 -6.27 7.42 7.14
N GLU A 52 -7.30 8.26 7.14
CA GLU A 52 -8.49 8.07 7.96
C GLU A 52 -9.27 6.81 7.55
N TYR A 53 -9.41 6.55 6.26
CA TYR A 53 -10.07 5.34 5.77
C TYR A 53 -9.30 4.06 6.12
N TRP A 54 -7.97 4.06 6.02
CA TRP A 54 -7.15 2.92 6.44
C TRP A 54 -7.26 2.65 7.95
N ARG A 55 -7.35 3.70 8.78
CA ARG A 55 -7.63 3.55 10.22
C ARG A 55 -9.00 2.93 10.49
N LYS A 56 -10.02 3.26 9.70
CA LYS A 56 -11.35 2.62 9.81
C LYS A 56 -11.29 1.13 9.50
N LEU A 57 -10.50 0.76 8.50
CA LEU A 57 -10.25 -0.65 8.18
C LEU A 57 -9.58 -1.38 9.34
N GLU A 58 -8.50 -0.82 9.89
CA GLU A 58 -7.74 -1.41 11.01
C GLU A 58 -8.60 -1.57 12.28
N ARG A 59 -9.56 -0.68 12.49
CA ARG A 59 -10.54 -0.77 13.59
C ARG A 59 -11.73 -1.69 13.30
N GLY A 60 -11.79 -2.28 12.10
CA GLY A 60 -12.89 -3.15 11.68
C GLY A 60 -14.22 -2.43 11.41
N GLU A 61 -14.18 -1.10 11.24
CA GLU A 61 -15.38 -0.29 11.01
C GLU A 61 -15.88 -0.36 9.56
N MET A 62 -14.98 -0.62 8.63
CA MET A 62 -15.27 -0.71 7.21
C MET A 62 -14.44 -1.81 6.54
N SER A 63 -14.98 -2.41 5.48
CA SER A 63 -14.24 -3.37 4.68
C SER A 63 -13.22 -2.68 3.76
N LYS A 64 -12.19 -3.43 3.33
CA LYS A 64 -11.21 -2.92 2.36
C LYS A 64 -11.87 -2.44 1.08
N GLN A 65 -12.80 -3.22 0.53
CA GLN A 65 -13.52 -2.85 -0.68
C GLN A 65 -14.24 -1.52 -0.55
N GLN A 66 -14.85 -1.26 0.62
CA GLN A 66 -15.53 0.01 0.89
C GLN A 66 -14.55 1.18 0.97
N ILE A 67 -13.46 1.05 1.73
CA ILE A 67 -12.51 2.16 1.92
C ILE A 67 -11.82 2.56 0.62
N LEU A 68 -11.50 1.59 -0.22
CA LEU A 68 -10.75 1.83 -1.45
C LEU A 68 -11.49 2.76 -2.43
N VAL A 69 -12.80 2.65 -2.51
CA VAL A 69 -13.64 3.50 -3.39
C VAL A 69 -14.06 4.77 -2.68
N LYS A 70 -14.56 4.67 -1.44
CA LYS A 70 -15.10 5.82 -0.69
C LYS A 70 -14.10 6.94 -0.46
N ARG A 71 -12.83 6.63 -0.26
CA ARG A 71 -11.79 7.67 -0.12
C ARG A 71 -11.68 8.57 -1.36
N PHE A 72 -11.84 8.01 -2.56
CA PHE A 72 -11.84 8.80 -3.80
C PHE A 72 -13.17 9.52 -4.01
N GLU A 73 -14.29 8.91 -3.66
CA GLU A 73 -15.60 9.59 -3.72
C GLU A 73 -15.61 10.83 -2.82
N ASP A 74 -15.10 10.74 -1.59
CA ASP A 74 -15.03 11.88 -0.69
C ASP A 74 -14.06 12.94 -1.18
N PHE A 75 -12.86 12.53 -1.61
CA PHE A 75 -11.89 13.44 -2.19
C PHE A 75 -12.45 14.20 -3.41
N PHE A 76 -13.09 13.48 -4.33
CA PHE A 76 -13.70 14.10 -5.52
C PHE A 76 -14.84 15.04 -5.17
N ARG A 77 -15.66 14.69 -4.18
CA ARG A 77 -16.73 15.55 -3.69
C ARG A 77 -16.18 16.86 -3.11
N GLU A 78 -15.12 16.80 -2.31
CA GLU A 78 -14.49 18.01 -1.75
C GLU A 78 -13.87 18.90 -2.82
N GLU A 79 -13.29 18.30 -3.85
CA GLU A 79 -12.65 19.03 -4.96
C GLU A 79 -13.60 19.43 -6.10
N GLY A 80 -14.90 19.13 -5.96
CA GLY A 80 -15.90 19.44 -6.98
C GLY A 80 -15.77 18.63 -8.27
N LEU A 81 -15.17 17.44 -8.17
CA LEU A 81 -15.00 16.49 -9.27
C LEU A 81 -16.14 15.48 -9.32
N ASP A 82 -16.28 14.78 -10.43
CA ASP A 82 -17.32 13.75 -10.59
C ASP A 82 -17.07 12.54 -9.68
N VAL A 83 -17.93 12.36 -8.69
CA VAL A 83 -17.84 11.27 -7.69
C VAL A 83 -18.00 9.90 -8.32
N LEU A 84 -18.71 9.79 -9.47
CA LEU A 84 -18.92 8.54 -10.18
C LEU A 84 -17.62 7.95 -10.76
N LEU A 85 -16.57 8.74 -10.85
CA LEU A 85 -15.25 8.28 -11.29
C LEU A 85 -14.50 7.51 -10.20
N GLY A 86 -14.95 7.52 -8.94
CA GLY A 86 -14.22 6.96 -7.80
C GLY A 86 -13.80 5.51 -7.97
N GLU A 87 -14.69 4.65 -8.45
CA GLU A 87 -14.40 3.22 -8.67
C GLU A 87 -13.36 3.01 -9.79
N ALA A 88 -13.57 3.64 -10.96
CA ALA A 88 -12.64 3.54 -12.08
C ALA A 88 -11.28 4.14 -11.75
N PHE A 89 -11.27 5.27 -11.04
CA PHE A 89 -10.04 5.91 -10.58
C PHE A 89 -9.27 5.01 -9.60
N ASN A 90 -9.97 4.38 -8.64
CA ASN A 90 -9.34 3.43 -7.72
C ASN A 90 -8.72 2.23 -8.46
N ALA A 91 -9.42 1.65 -9.43
CA ALA A 91 -8.90 0.53 -10.21
C ALA A 91 -7.59 0.90 -10.92
N ALA A 92 -7.55 2.07 -11.57
CA ALA A 92 -6.35 2.58 -12.21
C ALA A 92 -5.24 2.92 -11.19
N TYR A 93 -5.60 3.48 -10.03
CA TYR A 93 -4.69 3.83 -8.96
C TYR A 93 -3.96 2.61 -8.38
N GLN A 94 -4.67 1.49 -8.14
CA GLN A 94 -4.05 0.25 -7.66
C GLN A 94 -2.93 -0.25 -8.59
N VAL A 95 -3.15 -0.16 -9.90
CA VAL A 95 -2.14 -0.51 -10.90
C VAL A 95 -0.99 0.50 -10.91
N ARG A 96 -1.30 1.79 -10.84
CA ARG A 96 -0.34 2.89 -10.96
C ARG A 96 0.60 3.01 -9.76
N LEU A 97 0.16 2.61 -8.57
CA LEU A 97 0.99 2.63 -7.35
C LEU A 97 2.30 1.85 -7.48
N GLY A 98 2.33 0.80 -8.29
CA GLY A 98 3.53 0.01 -8.54
C GLY A 98 4.48 0.61 -9.58
N ASP A 99 4.15 1.73 -10.22
CA ASP A 99 4.99 2.34 -11.25
C ASP A 99 6.14 3.16 -10.68
N THR A 100 6.00 3.70 -9.47
CA THR A 100 7.02 4.48 -8.78
C THR A 100 7.60 3.67 -7.63
N ILE A 101 8.89 3.38 -7.70
CA ILE A 101 9.63 2.64 -6.67
C ILE A 101 10.69 3.57 -6.09
N VAL A 102 10.49 3.93 -4.82
CA VAL A 102 11.45 4.68 -4.01
C VAL A 102 11.69 3.88 -2.74
N PHE A 103 12.94 3.53 -2.46
CA PHE A 103 13.30 2.78 -1.26
C PHE A 103 13.31 3.71 -0.04
N CYS A 104 12.83 3.22 1.10
CA CYS A 104 13.02 3.91 2.38
C CYS A 104 14.48 3.70 2.83
N ASP A 105 15.24 4.78 2.93
CA ASP A 105 16.66 4.73 3.34
C ASP A 105 17.42 3.57 2.66
N ASP A 106 18.15 2.80 3.45
CA ASP A 106 18.91 1.64 2.98
C ASP A 106 18.12 0.32 3.05
N SER A 107 16.80 0.36 2.95
CA SER A 107 15.92 -0.81 3.15
C SER A 107 16.32 -2.02 2.31
N LYS A 108 16.64 -1.80 1.03
CA LYS A 108 17.04 -2.90 0.15
C LYS A 108 18.35 -3.53 0.57
N ALA A 109 19.37 -2.72 0.85
CA ALA A 109 20.67 -3.19 1.32
C ALA A 109 20.54 -3.93 2.66
N LEU A 110 19.67 -3.46 3.55
CA LEU A 110 19.40 -4.13 4.84
C LEU A 110 18.78 -5.52 4.60
N VAL A 111 17.73 -5.63 3.79
CA VAL A 111 17.11 -6.91 3.45
C VAL A 111 18.12 -7.87 2.81
N GLU A 112 18.92 -7.39 1.86
CA GLU A 112 19.98 -8.18 1.21
C GLU A 112 21.02 -8.67 2.24
N SER A 113 21.40 -7.84 3.19
CA SER A 113 22.39 -8.19 4.24
C SER A 113 21.92 -9.28 5.19
N LEU A 114 20.60 -9.44 5.34
CA LEU A 114 19.97 -10.45 6.21
C LEU A 114 19.71 -11.78 5.49
N ARG A 115 19.88 -11.82 4.17
CA ARG A 115 19.65 -13.04 3.39
C ARG A 115 20.55 -14.19 3.88
N GLY A 116 19.94 -15.34 4.13
CA GLY A 116 20.62 -16.52 4.64
C GLY A 116 21.00 -16.47 6.13
N LYS A 117 20.74 -15.36 6.81
CA LYS A 117 20.95 -15.22 8.26
C LYS A 117 19.66 -15.40 9.06
N VAL A 118 18.55 -14.89 8.51
CA VAL A 118 17.20 -15.02 9.06
C VAL A 118 16.23 -15.29 7.91
N ARG A 119 15.06 -15.88 8.20
CA ARG A 119 13.97 -15.97 7.24
C ARG A 119 13.24 -14.62 7.20
N GLN A 120 12.88 -14.17 6.02
CA GLN A 120 12.28 -12.86 5.81
C GLN A 120 10.96 -12.99 5.05
N TYR A 121 9.90 -12.41 5.58
CA TYR A 121 8.58 -12.45 4.98
C TYR A 121 7.99 -11.04 4.91
N VAL A 122 7.25 -10.78 3.86
CA VAL A 122 6.40 -9.58 3.76
C VAL A 122 5.06 -9.85 4.44
N VAL A 123 4.58 -8.88 5.21
CA VAL A 123 3.23 -8.85 5.80
C VAL A 123 2.59 -7.50 5.52
N SER A 124 1.53 -7.46 4.71
CA SER A 124 0.95 -6.20 4.24
C SER A 124 -0.58 -6.21 4.18
N ASN A 125 -1.18 -5.07 4.54
CA ASN A 125 -2.61 -4.79 4.34
C ASN A 125 -2.92 -4.23 2.95
N GLY A 126 -1.92 -4.01 2.11
CA GLY A 126 -2.11 -3.54 0.73
C GLY A 126 -2.87 -4.54 -0.14
N THR A 127 -3.36 -4.06 -1.29
CA THR A 127 -4.04 -4.93 -2.26
C THR A 127 -3.05 -5.86 -2.96
N VAL A 128 -3.52 -7.03 -3.39
CA VAL A 128 -2.72 -7.98 -4.18
C VAL A 128 -2.18 -7.29 -5.44
N THR A 129 -3.02 -6.53 -6.15
CA THR A 129 -2.64 -5.82 -7.37
C THR A 129 -1.46 -4.88 -7.14
N ALA A 130 -1.55 -3.99 -6.15
CA ALA A 130 -0.49 -3.01 -5.89
C ALA A 130 0.77 -3.66 -5.33
N GLN A 131 0.65 -4.53 -4.35
CA GLN A 131 1.80 -5.11 -3.66
C GLN A 131 2.59 -6.09 -4.53
N THR A 132 1.93 -6.92 -5.32
CA THR A 132 2.61 -7.83 -6.25
C THR A 132 3.47 -7.05 -7.25
N LYS A 133 2.94 -5.97 -7.82
CA LYS A 133 3.69 -5.11 -8.75
C LYS A 133 4.86 -4.42 -8.07
N LYS A 134 4.65 -3.83 -6.89
CA LYS A 134 5.69 -3.15 -6.11
C LYS A 134 6.84 -4.10 -5.76
N LEU A 135 6.53 -5.26 -5.20
CA LEU A 135 7.53 -6.25 -4.80
C LEU A 135 8.36 -6.76 -5.98
N ARG A 136 7.70 -7.03 -7.11
CA ARG A 136 8.38 -7.46 -8.33
C ARG A 136 9.30 -6.36 -8.87
N ARG A 137 8.83 -5.14 -9.00
CA ARG A 137 9.59 -4.03 -9.57
C ARG A 137 10.72 -3.54 -8.67
N SER A 138 10.58 -3.65 -7.36
CA SER A 138 11.64 -3.35 -6.40
C SER A 138 12.67 -4.45 -6.27
N GLY A 139 12.34 -5.67 -6.70
CA GLY A 139 13.16 -6.87 -6.53
C GLY A 139 13.06 -7.50 -5.14
N PHE A 140 12.19 -7.01 -4.26
CA PHE A 140 11.98 -7.60 -2.94
C PHE A 140 11.38 -9.01 -3.01
N ASP A 141 10.57 -9.31 -4.04
CA ASP A 141 10.02 -10.65 -4.25
C ASP A 141 11.09 -11.75 -4.33
N GLN A 142 12.29 -11.42 -4.84
CA GLN A 142 13.42 -12.34 -4.93
C GLN A 142 14.25 -12.44 -3.62
N LEU A 143 14.00 -11.57 -2.67
CA LEU A 143 14.74 -11.48 -1.41
C LEU A 143 13.97 -12.06 -0.22
N MET A 144 12.65 -12.24 -0.37
CA MET A 144 11.76 -12.74 0.67
C MET A 144 11.54 -14.25 0.55
N ASP A 145 11.41 -14.91 1.69
CA ASP A 145 11.04 -16.33 1.78
C ASP A 145 9.55 -16.55 1.55
N GLY A 146 8.74 -15.50 1.70
CA GLY A 146 7.31 -15.53 1.41
C GLY A 146 6.65 -14.16 1.56
N VAL A 147 5.41 -14.07 1.08
CA VAL A 147 4.60 -12.84 1.09
C VAL A 147 3.22 -13.19 1.62
N PHE A 148 2.77 -12.46 2.62
CA PHE A 148 1.45 -12.59 3.22
C PHE A 148 0.67 -11.30 3.05
N LEU A 149 -0.38 -11.34 2.25
CA LEU A 149 -1.25 -10.20 1.99
C LEU A 149 -2.61 -10.42 2.64
N SER A 150 -3.08 -9.43 3.39
CA SER A 150 -4.35 -9.52 4.10
C SER A 150 -5.54 -9.88 3.20
N GLU A 151 -5.52 -9.42 1.95
CA GLU A 151 -6.54 -9.71 0.96
C GLU A 151 -6.63 -11.21 0.60
N GLU A 152 -5.51 -11.93 0.64
CA GLU A 152 -5.44 -13.38 0.44
C GLU A 152 -5.78 -14.17 1.71
N LEU A 153 -5.38 -13.63 2.88
CA LEU A 153 -5.60 -14.29 4.17
C LEU A 153 -7.02 -14.08 4.72
N GLY A 154 -7.71 -13.03 4.27
CA GLY A 154 -9.04 -12.67 4.76
C GLY A 154 -9.06 -11.92 6.09
N TYR A 155 -7.90 -11.52 6.61
CA TYR A 155 -7.74 -10.77 7.85
C TYR A 155 -6.77 -9.62 7.67
N GLU A 156 -7.03 -8.48 8.33
CA GLU A 156 -6.17 -7.30 8.28
C GLU A 156 -5.27 -7.22 9.52
N LYS A 157 -4.04 -6.76 9.35
CA LYS A 157 -3.22 -6.33 10.49
C LYS A 157 -3.94 -5.17 11.21
N PRO A 158 -3.97 -5.08 12.53
CA PRO A 158 -3.26 -5.89 13.52
C PRO A 158 -4.05 -7.07 14.11
N ALA A 159 -5.10 -7.57 13.45
CA ALA A 159 -5.88 -8.68 13.97
C ALA A 159 -5.00 -9.92 14.24
N ILE A 160 -5.27 -10.59 15.36
CA ILE A 160 -4.49 -11.78 15.75
C ILE A 160 -4.60 -12.90 14.72
N GLU A 161 -5.78 -13.05 14.11
CA GLU A 161 -6.08 -14.04 13.08
C GLU A 161 -5.16 -13.88 11.85
N PHE A 162 -4.75 -12.65 11.52
CA PHE A 162 -3.76 -12.41 10.47
C PHE A 162 -2.43 -13.10 10.81
N PHE A 163 -1.93 -12.87 12.02
CA PHE A 163 -0.66 -13.45 12.47
C PHE A 163 -0.74 -14.93 12.72
N ASP A 164 -1.89 -15.45 13.17
CA ASP A 164 -2.11 -16.90 13.28
C ASP A 164 -1.95 -17.60 11.92
N GLN A 165 -2.41 -16.98 10.83
CA GLN A 165 -2.20 -17.50 9.47
C GLN A 165 -0.73 -17.42 9.03
N VAL A 166 -0.02 -16.34 9.42
CA VAL A 166 1.40 -16.16 9.07
C VAL A 166 2.30 -17.18 9.75
N PHE A 167 1.96 -17.63 10.96
CA PHE A 167 2.77 -18.54 11.76
C PHE A 167 2.37 -20.03 11.65
N GLN A 168 1.39 -20.36 10.83
CA GLN A 168 1.05 -21.76 10.49
C GLN A 168 2.02 -22.32 9.45
#